data_62548ded80101a02a7eeecb345d11318
#
_entry.id   62548ded80101a02a7eeecb345d11318
#
_cell.length_a   1.000
_cell.length_b   1.000
_cell.length_c   1.000
_cell.angle_alpha   90.00
_cell.angle_beta   90.00
_cell.angle_gamma   90.00
#
_symmetry.space_group_name_H-M   'P 1'
#
loop_
_entity.id
_entity.type
_entity.pdbx_description
1 polymer ?
#
loop_
_entity_poly.entity_id
_entity_poly.type
_entity_poly.pdbx_seq_one_letter_code
_entity_poly.pdbx_strand_id
1 'polypeptide(L)'
;MYIWPNKDSVIITEFAEYPRYRVLSINLVAGNYKEVIEMLPSLEEFAKQCNCKKIIGGGRIGWKRKLKPHGFKEMNLLVKEL
;
A
#
# COMPACT_ATOMS: atom_id res chain seq x y z
N MET A 1 -3.71 -11.78 6.27
CA MET A 1 -2.74 -10.70 6.57
C MET A 1 -1.36 -11.09 6.09
N TYR A 2 -0.69 -10.19 5.41
CA TYR A 2 0.64 -10.41 4.88
C TYR A 2 1.61 -9.40 5.48
N ILE A 3 2.78 -9.87 5.87
CA ILE A 3 3.81 -9.04 6.49
C ILE A 3 4.97 -8.95 5.51
N TRP A 4 5.37 -7.73 5.20
CA TRP A 4 6.46 -7.43 4.27
C TRP A 4 7.61 -6.79 5.04
N PRO A 5 8.53 -7.60 5.59
CA PRO A 5 9.66 -7.05 6.35
C PRO A 5 10.77 -6.56 5.43
N ASN A 6 11.49 -5.55 5.90
CA ASN A 6 12.75 -5.15 5.33
C ASN A 6 13.71 -4.87 6.47
N LYS A 7 14.93 -4.43 6.19
CA LYS A 7 15.99 -4.28 7.20
C LYS A 7 15.55 -3.39 8.37
N ASP A 8 15.02 -2.21 8.06
CA ASP A 8 14.58 -1.25 9.09
C ASP A 8 13.12 -0.84 8.91
N SER A 9 12.34 -1.65 8.21
CA SER A 9 10.97 -1.28 7.84
C SER A 9 10.06 -2.49 7.83
N VAL A 10 8.76 -2.23 7.93
CA VAL A 10 7.76 -3.27 7.77
C VAL A 10 6.50 -2.67 7.17
N ILE A 11 5.85 -3.43 6.29
CA ILE A 11 4.53 -3.10 5.77
C ILE A 11 3.63 -4.29 6.08
N ILE A 12 2.46 -4.02 6.60
CA ILE A 12 1.45 -5.04 6.85
C ILE A 12 0.27 -4.77 5.94
N THR A 13 -0.11 -5.77 5.16
CA THR A 13 -1.20 -5.65 4.20
C THR A 13 -2.25 -6.72 4.42
N GLU A 14 -3.43 -6.49 3.88
CA GLU A 14 -4.55 -7.40 3.96
C GLU A 14 -5.42 -7.21 2.72
N PHE A 15 -6.07 -8.28 2.26
CA PHE A 15 -7.04 -8.14 1.19
C PHE A 15 -8.38 -7.69 1.75
N ALA A 16 -9.02 -6.76 1.05
CA ALA A 16 -10.40 -6.38 1.30
C ALA A 16 -11.19 -6.68 0.03
N GLU A 17 -12.30 -7.39 0.16
CA GLU A 17 -13.14 -7.74 -0.97
C GLU A 17 -14.43 -6.95 -0.97
N TYR A 18 -14.72 -6.34 -2.10
CA TYR A 18 -15.97 -5.64 -2.36
C TYR A 18 -16.73 -6.41 -3.44
N PRO A 19 -18.04 -6.17 -3.60
CA PRO A 19 -18.84 -6.95 -4.53
C PRO A 19 -18.31 -7.00 -5.96
N ARG A 20 -17.60 -5.96 -6.41
CA ARG A 20 -17.14 -5.86 -7.79
C ARG A 20 -15.63 -5.97 -7.97
N TYR A 21 -14.86 -5.91 -6.89
CA TYR A 21 -13.40 -5.92 -6.99
C TYR A 21 -12.75 -6.22 -5.66
N ARG A 22 -11.47 -6.54 -5.75
CA ARG A 22 -10.62 -6.78 -4.60
C ARG A 22 -9.59 -5.67 -4.50
N VAL A 23 -9.26 -5.26 -3.29
CA VAL A 23 -8.21 -4.27 -3.05
C VAL A 23 -7.16 -4.83 -2.08
N LEU A 24 -5.95 -4.32 -2.20
CA LEU A 24 -4.90 -4.58 -1.23
C LEU A 24 -4.88 -3.41 -0.25
N SER A 25 -5.15 -3.70 1.01
CA SER A 25 -5.19 -2.69 2.07
C SER A 25 -3.88 -2.69 2.84
N ILE A 26 -3.24 -1.53 2.92
CA ILE A 26 -2.03 -1.36 3.72
C ILE A 26 -2.47 -0.92 5.11
N ASN A 27 -2.33 -1.82 6.08
CA ASN A 27 -2.80 -1.57 7.44
C ASN A 27 -1.74 -0.89 8.31
N LEU A 28 -0.47 -1.14 8.03
CA LEU A 28 0.62 -0.54 8.78
C LEU A 28 1.81 -0.33 7.87
N VAL A 29 2.44 0.83 7.99
CA VAL A 29 3.71 1.14 7.36
C VAL A 29 4.58 1.77 8.44
N ALA A 30 5.74 1.20 8.66
CA ALA A 30 6.67 1.71 9.67
C ALA A 30 8.10 1.56 9.20
N GLY A 31 8.95 2.52 9.57
CA GLY A 31 10.39 2.44 9.35
C GLY A 31 10.90 3.43 8.32
N ASN A 32 11.93 3.00 7.59
CA ASN A 32 12.69 3.86 6.68
C ASN A 32 11.91 4.14 5.40
N TYR A 33 11.76 5.43 5.08
CA TYR A 33 11.03 5.86 3.90
C TYR A 33 11.56 5.28 2.59
N LYS A 34 12.87 5.27 2.41
CA LYS A 34 13.48 4.75 1.19
C LYS A 34 13.17 3.28 0.99
N GLU A 35 13.27 2.49 2.06
CA GLU A 35 12.96 1.06 1.99
C GLU A 35 11.50 0.82 1.65
N VAL A 36 10.61 1.60 2.25
CA VAL A 36 9.17 1.48 1.96
C VAL A 36 8.89 1.79 0.49
N ILE A 37 9.47 2.85 -0.04
CA ILE A 37 9.30 3.19 -1.46
C ILE A 37 9.84 2.09 -2.36
N GLU A 38 10.96 1.50 -2.02
CA GLU A 38 11.52 0.38 -2.79
C GLU A 38 10.64 -0.86 -2.75
N MET A 39 9.85 -1.03 -1.70
CA MET A 39 8.94 -2.16 -1.56
C MET A 39 7.63 -1.97 -2.35
N LEU A 40 7.26 -0.74 -2.69
CA LEU A 40 5.99 -0.48 -3.37
C LEU A 40 5.82 -1.22 -4.70
N PRO A 41 6.83 -1.29 -5.59
CA PRO A 41 6.67 -2.05 -6.83
C PRO A 41 6.34 -3.52 -6.59
N SER A 42 6.93 -4.12 -5.56
CA SER A 42 6.63 -5.51 -5.20
C SER A 42 5.20 -5.68 -4.73
N LEU A 43 4.70 -4.72 -3.94
CA LEU A 43 3.30 -4.72 -3.49
C LEU A 43 2.35 -4.58 -4.67
N GLU A 44 2.67 -3.70 -5.63
CA GLU A 44 1.85 -3.52 -6.82
C GLU A 44 1.79 -4.80 -7.65
N GLU A 45 2.93 -5.44 -7.85
CA GLU A 45 3.00 -6.69 -8.60
C GLU A 45 2.19 -7.79 -7.92
N PHE A 46 2.34 -7.91 -6.61
CA PHE A 46 1.57 -8.88 -5.83
C PHE A 46 0.07 -8.62 -5.94
N ALA A 47 -0.34 -7.35 -5.82
CA ALA A 47 -1.74 -6.98 -5.93
C ALA A 47 -2.30 -7.32 -7.31
N LYS A 48 -1.54 -7.06 -8.38
CA LYS A 48 -1.96 -7.40 -9.74
C LYS A 48 -2.09 -8.90 -9.93
N GLN A 49 -1.16 -9.67 -9.41
CA GLN A 49 -1.19 -11.14 -9.49
C GLN A 49 -2.41 -11.71 -8.76
N CYS A 50 -2.88 -11.03 -7.73
CA CYS A 50 -4.04 -11.44 -6.95
C CYS A 50 -5.35 -10.81 -7.44
N ASN A 51 -5.33 -10.19 -8.63
CA ASN A 51 -6.51 -9.56 -9.24
C ASN A 51 -7.07 -8.38 -8.45
N CYS A 52 -6.23 -7.68 -7.73
CA CYS A 52 -6.63 -6.45 -7.04
C CYS A 52 -6.75 -5.30 -8.03
N LYS A 53 -7.74 -4.43 -7.84
CA LYS A 53 -7.95 -3.25 -8.68
C LYS A 53 -7.29 -2.01 -8.10
N LYS A 54 -7.08 -1.97 -6.80
CA LYS A 54 -6.54 -0.79 -6.11
C LYS A 54 -5.67 -1.20 -4.94
N ILE A 55 -4.81 -0.29 -4.53
CA ILE A 55 -4.12 -0.36 -3.24
C ILE A 55 -4.66 0.78 -2.40
N ILE A 56 -5.14 0.47 -1.21
CA ILE A 56 -5.68 1.45 -0.28
C ILE A 56 -4.78 1.51 0.94
N GLY A 57 -4.43 2.71 1.37
CA GLY A 57 -3.62 2.88 2.56
C GLY A 57 -4.18 3.97 3.46
N GLY A 58 -4.46 3.64 4.71
CA GLY A 58 -4.66 4.62 5.75
C GLY A 58 -3.31 4.84 6.40
N GLY A 59 -2.83 6.05 6.47
CA GLY A 59 -1.53 6.30 7.04
C GLY A 59 -1.50 7.60 7.79
N ARG A 60 -0.40 7.81 8.51
CA ARG A 60 -0.14 9.09 9.15
C ARG A 60 0.02 10.16 8.08
N ILE A 61 -0.27 11.41 8.42
CA ILE A 61 -0.21 12.53 7.50
C ILE A 61 1.12 12.61 6.74
N GLY A 62 2.23 12.33 7.42
CA GLY A 62 3.55 12.34 6.78
C GLY A 62 3.68 11.33 5.65
N TRP A 63 3.10 10.15 5.82
CA TRP A 63 3.12 9.14 4.78
C TRP A 63 2.23 9.53 3.59
N LYS A 64 1.11 10.18 3.83
CA LYS A 64 0.24 10.68 2.77
C LYS A 64 1.00 11.60 1.84
N ARG A 65 1.74 12.55 2.40
CA ARG A 65 2.56 13.49 1.60
C ARG A 65 3.64 12.76 0.81
N LYS A 66 4.29 11.79 1.43
CA LYS A 66 5.39 11.08 0.80
C LYS A 66 4.94 10.13 -0.30
N LEU A 67 3.74 9.60 -0.20
CA LEU A 67 3.23 8.64 -1.18
C LEU A 67 2.54 9.29 -2.38
N LYS A 68 2.12 10.55 -2.28
CA LYS A 68 1.50 11.26 -3.39
C LYS A 68 2.33 11.22 -4.69
N PRO A 69 3.64 11.48 -4.66
CA PRO A 69 4.44 11.43 -5.88
C PRO A 69 4.50 10.04 -6.52
N HIS A 70 4.14 9.00 -5.79
CA HIS A 70 4.16 7.62 -6.25
C HIS A 70 2.82 7.14 -6.76
N GLY A 71 1.89 8.04 -7.06
CA GLY A 71 0.63 7.71 -7.67
C GLY A 71 -0.54 7.49 -6.71
N PHE A 72 -0.34 7.73 -5.43
CA PHE A 72 -1.42 7.66 -4.45
C PHE A 72 -2.19 8.95 -4.41
N LYS A 73 -3.51 8.86 -4.48
CA LYS A 73 -4.41 9.99 -4.37
C LYS A 73 -4.97 10.06 -2.96
N GLU A 74 -5.05 11.27 -2.44
CA GLU A 74 -5.63 11.49 -1.13
C GLU A 74 -7.14 11.68 -1.27
N MET A 75 -7.86 10.73 -0.72
CA MET A 75 -9.31 10.84 -0.52
C MET A 75 -9.51 10.77 0.99
N ASN A 76 -10.44 10.01 1.52
CA ASN A 76 -10.43 9.74 2.97
C ASN A 76 -9.28 8.80 3.34
N LEU A 77 -8.84 8.00 2.39
CA LEU A 77 -7.69 7.11 2.48
C LEU A 77 -6.79 7.38 1.29
N LEU A 78 -5.53 6.93 1.36
CA LEU A 78 -4.67 6.93 0.19
C LEU A 78 -5.10 5.80 -0.73
N VAL A 79 -5.28 6.11 -2.01
CA VAL A 79 -5.72 5.12 -3.00
C VAL A 79 -4.84 5.20 -4.23
N LYS A 80 -4.37 4.05 -4.69
CA LYS A 80 -3.67 3.92 -5.96
C LYS A 80 -4.41 2.90 -6.81
N GLU A 81 -4.88 3.33 -7.97
CA GLU A 81 -5.50 2.42 -8.93
C GLU A 81 -4.44 1.69 -9.74
N LEU A 82 -4.66 0.41 -9.90
CA LEU A 82 -3.74 -0.47 -10.63
C LEU A 82 -4.15 -0.67 -12.10
#